data_364ba1c4e314f8bdb84c724cf22d9b0d
#
_entry.id   364ba1c4e314f8bdb84c724cf22d9b0d
#
_cell.length_a   1.000
_cell.length_b   1.000
_cell.length_c   1.000
_cell.angle_alpha   90.00
_cell.angle_beta   90.00
_cell.angle_gamma   90.00
#
_symmetry.space_group_name_H-M   'P 1'
#
loop_
_entity.id
_entity.type
_entity.pdbx_description
1 polymer ?
#
loop_
_entity_poly.entity_id
_entity_poly.type
_entity_poly.pdbx_seq_one_letter_code
_entity_poly.pdbx_strand_id
1 'polypeptide(L)'
;MGFTIFQATELPFAPRGGDDPRSRASLSDALTHSRANVWRYPPGARGRRHRDLGQEEVFVVLDGALTVDLGEPPERHEVPRGGVLVVERGTILQLRNAGDEELVLFIYGAPPEAGKSEFFDSVP
;
A
#
# COMPACT_ATOMS: atom_id res chain seq x y z
N MET A 1 10.77 -13.42 -21.96
CA MET A 1 12.10 -13.35 -21.42
C MET A 1 12.40 -11.94 -20.90
N GLY A 2 12.93 -11.84 -19.78
CA GLY A 2 13.58 -10.66 -19.21
C GLY A 2 12.72 -9.49 -18.74
N PHE A 3 11.48 -9.29 -19.21
CA PHE A 3 10.69 -8.14 -18.80
C PHE A 3 9.19 -8.35 -18.92
N THR A 4 8.44 -7.57 -18.15
CA THR A 4 6.97 -7.50 -18.23
C THR A 4 6.57 -6.03 -18.10
N ILE A 5 5.60 -5.59 -18.89
CA ILE A 5 5.06 -4.22 -18.84
C ILE A 5 3.62 -4.28 -18.35
N PHE A 6 3.31 -3.49 -17.33
CA PHE A 6 1.96 -3.35 -16.81
C PHE A 6 1.46 -1.92 -17.02
N GLN A 7 0.17 -1.80 -17.34
CA GLN A 7 -0.53 -0.51 -17.37
C GLN A 7 -1.45 -0.47 -16.16
N ALA A 8 -1.25 0.50 -15.28
CA ALA A 8 -1.98 0.57 -14.01
C ALA A 8 -3.50 0.63 -14.20
N THR A 9 -3.97 1.23 -15.30
CA THR A 9 -5.40 1.34 -15.61
C THR A 9 -6.01 0.05 -16.17
N GLU A 10 -5.20 -0.92 -16.54
CA GLU A 10 -5.64 -2.17 -17.21
C GLU A 10 -5.38 -3.41 -16.38
N LEU A 11 -4.99 -3.25 -15.13
CA LEU A 11 -4.69 -4.37 -14.25
C LEU A 11 -5.96 -5.10 -13.81
N PRO A 12 -5.87 -6.42 -13.57
CA PRO A 12 -7.02 -7.19 -13.10
C PRO A 12 -7.22 -6.97 -11.59
N PHE A 13 -7.77 -5.83 -11.22
CA PHE A 13 -8.08 -5.53 -9.82
C PHE A 13 -9.14 -6.50 -9.29
N ALA A 14 -8.85 -7.08 -8.14
CA ALA A 14 -9.79 -7.95 -7.43
C ALA A 14 -10.24 -7.27 -6.14
N PRO A 15 -11.55 -7.29 -5.83
CA PRO A 15 -12.04 -6.74 -4.56
C PRO A 15 -11.47 -7.56 -3.40
N ARG A 16 -11.28 -6.89 -2.25
CA ARG A 16 -10.78 -7.55 -1.03
C ARG A 16 -11.84 -8.42 -0.36
N GLY A 17 -13.11 -8.15 -0.65
CA GLY A 17 -14.24 -8.90 -0.10
C GLY A 17 -14.74 -8.36 1.23
N GLY A 18 -15.89 -8.88 1.68
CA GLY A 18 -16.52 -8.43 2.91
C GLY A 18 -16.81 -6.93 2.87
N ASP A 19 -16.55 -6.26 3.99
CA ASP A 19 -16.78 -4.82 4.14
C ASP A 19 -15.57 -3.97 3.70
N ASP A 20 -14.52 -4.59 3.16
CA ASP A 20 -13.34 -3.87 2.70
C ASP A 20 -13.59 -3.32 1.28
N PRO A 21 -13.68 -1.99 1.12
CA PRO A 21 -14.01 -1.39 -0.18
C PRO A 21 -12.83 -1.33 -1.15
N ARG A 22 -11.64 -1.73 -0.71
CA ARG A 22 -10.42 -1.65 -1.51
C ARG A 22 -10.36 -2.77 -2.54
N SER A 23 -9.57 -2.54 -3.59
CA SER A 23 -9.20 -3.59 -4.54
C SER A 23 -7.69 -3.58 -4.79
N ARG A 24 -7.19 -4.72 -5.25
CA ARG A 24 -5.74 -4.93 -5.41
C ARG A 24 -5.47 -5.74 -6.66
N ALA A 25 -4.41 -5.37 -7.37
CA ALA A 25 -3.83 -6.17 -8.44
C ALA A 25 -2.41 -6.55 -8.06
N SER A 26 -2.08 -7.83 -8.06
CA SER A 26 -0.74 -8.31 -7.75
C SER A 26 0.14 -8.29 -8.98
N LEU A 27 1.37 -7.79 -8.84
CA LEU A 27 2.42 -7.86 -9.86
C LEU A 27 3.50 -8.87 -9.49
N SER A 28 3.31 -9.58 -8.37
CA SER A 28 4.37 -10.39 -7.74
C SER A 28 4.81 -11.59 -8.58
N ASP A 29 3.95 -12.10 -9.47
CA ASP A 29 4.31 -13.20 -10.37
C ASP A 29 5.46 -12.84 -11.33
N ALA A 30 5.66 -11.56 -11.60
CA ALA A 30 6.76 -11.08 -12.43
C ALA A 30 8.06 -10.83 -11.65
N LEU A 31 8.04 -11.00 -10.33
CA LEU A 31 9.16 -10.67 -9.43
C LEU A 31 9.65 -11.91 -8.70
N THR A 32 10.96 -11.99 -8.45
CA THR A 32 11.60 -13.13 -7.77
C THR A 32 12.07 -12.77 -6.37
N HIS A 33 12.64 -11.57 -6.18
CA HIS A 33 13.30 -11.16 -4.93
C HIS A 33 12.55 -10.08 -4.17
N SER A 34 11.35 -9.76 -4.64
CA SER A 34 10.51 -8.70 -4.08
C SER A 34 9.05 -8.98 -4.38
N ARG A 35 8.16 -8.17 -3.85
CA ARG A 35 6.74 -8.20 -4.18
C ARG A 35 6.25 -6.82 -4.56
N ALA A 36 5.20 -6.76 -5.35
CA ALA A 36 4.57 -5.49 -5.70
C ALA A 36 3.08 -5.68 -5.96
N ASN A 37 2.32 -4.66 -5.63
CA ASN A 37 0.89 -4.60 -5.87
C ASN A 37 0.51 -3.19 -6.28
N VAL A 38 -0.58 -3.07 -7.02
CA VAL A 38 -1.26 -1.79 -7.19
C VAL A 38 -2.58 -1.87 -6.43
N TRP A 39 -2.85 -0.88 -5.61
CA TRP A 39 -4.04 -0.80 -4.78
C TRP A 39 -4.91 0.36 -5.22
N ARG A 40 -6.22 0.16 -5.14
CA ARG A 40 -7.22 1.21 -5.32
C ARG A 40 -7.99 1.38 -4.02
N TYR A 41 -7.98 2.60 -3.50
CA TYR A 41 -8.68 2.98 -2.27
C TYR A 41 -9.77 3.98 -2.63
N PRO A 42 -11.04 3.59 -2.59
CA PRO A 42 -12.13 4.57 -2.72
C PRO A 42 -12.07 5.62 -1.61
N PRO A 43 -12.73 6.77 -1.76
CA PRO A 43 -12.81 7.75 -0.68
C PRO A 43 -13.28 7.14 0.64
N GLY A 44 -12.60 7.45 1.73
CA GLY A 44 -12.88 6.94 3.05
C GLY A 44 -12.27 5.58 3.38
N ALA A 45 -11.73 4.87 2.41
CA ALA A 45 -11.12 3.57 2.64
C ALA A 45 -9.82 3.69 3.43
N ARG A 46 -9.56 2.69 4.26
CA ARG A 46 -8.31 2.62 5.02
C ARG A 46 -7.82 1.18 5.09
N GLY A 47 -6.49 1.04 5.18
CA GLY A 47 -5.85 -0.23 5.45
C GLY A 47 -5.82 -0.53 6.94
N ARG A 48 -5.34 -1.71 7.30
CA ARG A 48 -5.09 -2.07 8.68
C ARG A 48 -3.82 -1.37 9.18
N ARG A 49 -3.86 -0.91 10.42
CA ARG A 49 -2.65 -0.38 11.07
C ARG A 49 -1.74 -1.56 11.40
N HIS A 50 -0.51 -1.51 10.90
CA HIS A 50 0.41 -2.64 11.05
C HIS A 50 1.86 -2.20 10.93
N ARG A 51 2.77 -3.12 11.27
CA ARG A 51 4.17 -3.03 10.87
C ARG A 51 4.59 -4.34 10.24
N ASP A 52 5.53 -4.27 9.34
CA ASP A 52 6.16 -5.43 8.73
C ASP A 52 7.57 -5.55 9.30
N LEU A 53 7.87 -6.70 9.89
CA LEU A 53 9.16 -6.96 10.51
C LEU A 53 10.17 -7.56 9.53
N GLY A 54 9.71 -8.02 8.37
CA GLY A 54 10.53 -8.72 7.39
C GLY A 54 10.82 -7.95 6.12
N GLN A 55 10.12 -6.85 5.88
CA GLN A 55 10.23 -6.12 4.61
C GLN A 55 10.43 -4.63 4.82
N GLU A 56 11.24 -4.02 3.96
CA GLU A 56 11.14 -2.58 3.72
C GLU A 56 10.16 -2.35 2.58
N GLU A 57 9.48 -1.22 2.58
CA GLU A 57 8.42 -0.95 1.62
C GLU A 57 8.56 0.42 0.97
N VAL A 58 8.17 0.49 -0.30
CA VAL A 58 8.10 1.73 -1.06
C VAL A 58 6.67 1.92 -1.56
N PHE A 59 6.11 3.08 -1.28
CA PHE A 59 4.75 3.46 -1.66
C PHE A 59 4.84 4.63 -2.63
N VAL A 60 4.27 4.46 -3.81
CA VAL A 60 4.22 5.53 -4.82
C VAL A 60 2.76 5.90 -5.06
N VAL A 61 2.44 7.18 -4.90
CA VAL A 61 1.09 7.68 -5.16
C VAL A 61 0.94 7.94 -6.65
N LEU A 62 0.18 7.07 -7.33
CA LEU A 62 -0.04 7.17 -8.78
C LEU A 62 -1.18 8.13 -9.10
N ASP A 63 -2.21 8.17 -8.24
CA ASP A 63 -3.35 9.07 -8.40
C ASP A 63 -3.99 9.35 -7.04
N GLY A 64 -4.67 10.48 -6.91
CA GLY A 64 -5.24 10.90 -5.63
C GLY A 64 -4.18 11.41 -4.66
N ALA A 65 -4.46 11.29 -3.37
CA ALA A 65 -3.54 11.66 -2.29
C ALA A 65 -3.62 10.63 -1.17
N LEU A 66 -2.47 10.26 -0.65
CA LEU A 66 -2.35 9.34 0.48
C LEU A 66 -2.29 10.13 1.77
N THR A 67 -3.13 9.74 2.75
CA THR A 67 -2.95 10.13 4.13
C THR A 67 -2.37 8.92 4.86
N VAL A 68 -1.30 9.11 5.60
CA VAL A 68 -0.63 8.02 6.31
C VAL A 68 -0.32 8.42 7.74
N ASP A 69 -0.61 7.51 8.68
CA ASP A 69 -0.22 7.65 10.08
C ASP A 69 1.01 6.79 10.31
N LEU A 70 2.10 7.39 10.75
CA LEU A 70 3.40 6.74 10.91
C LEU A 70 3.85 6.74 12.37
N GLY A 71 4.35 5.60 12.82
CA GLY A 71 4.99 5.48 14.11
C GLY A 71 4.04 5.33 15.29
N GLU A 72 4.63 5.36 16.50
CA GLU A 72 3.92 5.29 17.77
C GLU A 72 4.56 6.27 18.76
N PRO A 73 3.86 7.34 19.20
CA PRO A 73 2.48 7.68 18.80
C PRO A 73 2.39 8.07 17.34
N PRO A 74 1.20 7.92 16.71
CA PRO A 74 1.08 8.14 15.27
C PRO A 74 1.26 9.61 14.90
N GLU A 75 2.01 9.82 13.83
CA GLU A 75 2.23 11.12 13.22
C GLU A 75 1.65 11.11 11.82
N ARG A 76 0.69 12.00 11.56
CA ARG A 76 -0.04 12.03 10.29
C ARG A 76 0.66 12.87 9.25
N HIS A 77 0.82 12.28 8.05
CA HIS A 77 1.42 12.93 6.89
C HIS A 77 0.53 12.77 5.68
N GLU A 78 0.67 13.69 4.74
CA GLU A 78 0.04 13.59 3.43
C GLU A 78 1.10 13.45 2.35
N VAL A 79 0.84 12.54 1.41
CA VAL A 79 1.70 12.31 0.25
C VAL A 79 0.84 12.50 -0.99
N PRO A 80 1.02 13.60 -1.73
CA PRO A 80 0.23 13.86 -2.94
C PRO A 80 0.70 13.01 -4.12
N ARG A 81 -0.07 13.06 -5.21
CA ARG A 81 0.25 12.35 -6.44
C ARG A 81 1.68 12.63 -6.88
N GLY A 82 2.41 11.57 -7.24
CA GLY A 82 3.82 11.62 -7.59
C GLY A 82 4.76 11.54 -6.40
N GLY A 83 4.23 11.57 -5.18
CA GLY A 83 5.03 11.41 -3.98
C GLY A 83 5.43 9.96 -3.73
N VAL A 84 6.53 9.78 -3.02
CA VAL A 84 7.07 8.47 -2.66
C VAL A 84 7.32 8.43 -1.17
N LEU A 85 6.80 7.38 -0.52
CA LEU A 85 7.05 7.09 0.89
C LEU A 85 7.90 5.83 0.98
N VAL A 86 9.01 5.92 1.70
CA VAL A 86 9.87 4.76 1.98
C VAL A 86 9.74 4.43 3.46
N VAL A 87 9.43 3.18 3.75
CA VAL A 87 9.20 2.72 5.12
C VAL A 87 10.18 1.62 5.47
N GLU A 88 10.96 1.84 6.52
CA GLU A 88 11.88 0.84 7.03
C GLU A 88 11.12 -0.27 7.77
N ARG A 89 11.71 -1.45 7.84
CA ARG A 89 11.16 -2.58 8.60
C ARG A 89 10.84 -2.17 10.03
N GLY A 90 9.73 -2.65 10.55
CA GLY A 90 9.31 -2.39 11.92
C GLY A 90 8.60 -1.07 12.15
N THR A 91 8.46 -0.23 11.14
CA THR A 91 7.72 1.03 11.27
C THR A 91 6.23 0.77 11.24
N ILE A 92 5.53 1.24 12.26
CA ILE A 92 4.05 1.13 12.33
C ILE A 92 3.44 2.14 11.37
N LEU A 93 2.50 1.70 10.56
CA LEU A 93 1.83 2.58 9.59
C LEU A 93 0.35 2.22 9.42
N GLN A 94 -0.43 3.21 9.03
CA GLN A 94 -1.79 3.01 8.55
C GLN A 94 -2.03 3.91 7.36
N LEU A 95 -2.43 3.32 6.23
CA LEU A 95 -2.75 4.04 5.00
C LEU A 95 -4.24 4.33 4.96
N ARG A 96 -4.60 5.52 4.46
CA ARG A 96 -6.01 5.87 4.25
C ARG A 96 -6.17 6.84 3.09
N ASN A 97 -7.36 6.82 2.53
CA ASN A 97 -7.81 7.83 1.57
C ASN A 97 -8.79 8.78 2.31
N ALA A 98 -8.29 9.93 2.73
CA ALA A 98 -9.11 10.95 3.39
C ALA A 98 -9.67 11.97 2.40
N GLY A 99 -9.39 11.81 1.11
CA GLY A 99 -9.87 12.70 0.05
C GLY A 99 -11.22 12.27 -0.52
N ASP A 100 -11.65 12.98 -1.54
CA ASP A 100 -12.92 12.74 -2.24
C ASP A 100 -12.72 12.08 -3.61
N GLU A 101 -11.49 11.81 -4.00
CA GLU A 101 -11.15 11.08 -5.22
C GLU A 101 -10.50 9.74 -4.89
N GLU A 102 -10.50 8.82 -5.85
CA GLU A 102 -9.84 7.53 -5.67
C GLU A 102 -8.33 7.70 -5.50
N LEU A 103 -7.77 6.96 -4.54
CA LEU A 103 -6.32 6.86 -4.33
C LEU A 103 -5.83 5.59 -5.02
N VAL A 104 -4.80 5.72 -5.85
CA VAL A 104 -4.13 4.58 -6.49
C VAL A 104 -2.69 4.57 -6.03
N LEU A 105 -2.28 3.44 -5.43
CA LEU A 105 -0.94 3.25 -4.86
C LEU A 105 -0.23 2.11 -5.55
N PHE A 106 1.03 2.33 -5.92
CA PHE A 106 1.96 1.24 -6.19
C PHE A 106 2.72 0.95 -4.90
N ILE A 107 2.71 -0.29 -4.46
CA ILE A 107 3.41 -0.71 -3.23
C ILE A 107 4.39 -1.82 -3.59
N TYR A 108 5.64 -1.61 -3.21
CA TYR A 108 6.75 -2.53 -3.44
C TYR A 108 7.35 -2.91 -2.10
N GLY A 109 7.70 -4.15 -1.92
CA GLY A 109 8.35 -4.63 -0.70
C GLY A 109 9.40 -5.69 -1.01
N ALA A 110 10.45 -5.72 -0.21
CA ALA A 110 11.54 -6.70 -0.30
C ALA A 110 12.16 -6.94 1.07
N PRO A 111 12.59 -8.17 1.34
CA PRO A 111 12.40 -9.41 0.57
C PRO A 111 10.93 -9.86 0.57
N PRO A 112 10.53 -10.80 -0.31
CA PRO A 112 9.11 -11.17 -0.47
C PRO A 112 8.62 -12.17 0.60
N GLU A 113 9.04 -11.99 1.82
CA GLU A 113 8.68 -12.88 2.92
C GLU A 113 7.29 -12.54 3.46
N ALA A 114 6.49 -13.59 3.70
CA ALA A 114 5.17 -13.46 4.29
C ALA A 114 5.21 -13.78 5.79
N GLY A 115 4.13 -13.40 6.53
CA GLY A 115 3.92 -13.82 7.90
C GLY A 115 4.70 -13.04 8.95
N LYS A 116 5.23 -11.89 8.60
CA LYS A 116 6.01 -11.04 9.51
C LYS A 116 5.27 -9.78 9.94
N SER A 117 3.98 -9.67 9.66
CA SER A 117 3.18 -8.49 10.00
C SER A 117 2.60 -8.59 11.41
N GLU A 118 2.62 -7.48 12.13
CA GLU A 118 1.93 -7.30 13.39
C GLU A 118 0.88 -6.20 13.23
N PHE A 119 -0.31 -6.41 13.80
CA PHE A 119 -1.45 -5.52 13.61
C PHE A 119 -1.81 -4.79 14.89
N PHE A 120 -2.30 -3.58 14.75
CA PHE A 120 -2.64 -2.67 15.83
C PHE A 120 -4.02 -2.06 15.61
N ASP A 121 -4.58 -1.46 16.65
CA ASP A 121 -5.84 -0.72 16.54
C ASP A 121 -5.68 0.46 15.60
N SER A 122 -6.73 0.72 14.81
CA SER A 122 -6.74 1.85 13.88
C SER A 122 -6.61 3.18 14.61
N VAL A 123 -5.92 4.11 13.96
CA VAL A 123 -5.87 5.50 14.41
C VAL A 123 -7.26 6.11 14.18
N PRO A 124 -7.86 6.82 15.16
CA PRO A 124 -9.16 7.47 15.03
C PRO A 124 -9.22 8.51 13.91
#